data_56687678843150980ca373546a239282
#
_entry.id   56687678843150980ca373546a239282
#
_cell.length_a   1.000
_cell.length_b   1.000
_cell.length_c   1.000
_cell.angle_alpha   90.00
_cell.angle_beta   90.00
_cell.angle_gamma   90.00
#
_symmetry.space_group_name_H-M   'P 1'
#
loop_
_entity.id
_entity.type
_entity.pdbx_description
1 polymer ?
#
loop_
_entity_poly.entity_id
_entity_poly.type
_entity_poly.pdbx_seq_one_letter_code
_entity_poly.pdbx_strand_id
1 'polypeptide(L)'
;VAKERDGKTRTVLLQLLAYDEEDLVRDMEVVLRKGTAFALADQDRAAKIMQYPLFEEWLTSKRSGLVLINGSSRRHENISPTSLVCAMLVHSFSRTAPVITLYWFCGLHTNDSDGNALGMMRSLTCQLLASYPKFHFSASASEYERGLDKQNLKELWDIFMKLVRQLPKTAAVVCIVDGISY
;
A
#
# COMPACT_ATOMS: atom_id res chain seq x y z
N VAL A 1 5.68 -29.94 8.31
CA VAL A 1 7.06 -29.38 8.39
C VAL A 1 7.20 -28.15 7.49
N ALA A 2 7.02 -28.20 6.15
CA ALA A 2 7.19 -27.03 5.27
C ALA A 2 6.24 -25.89 5.62
N LYS A 3 4.94 -26.15 5.73
CA LYS A 3 3.91 -25.15 6.06
C LYS A 3 4.14 -24.48 7.44
N GLU A 4 4.65 -25.22 8.39
CA GLU A 4 4.98 -24.68 9.71
C GLU A 4 6.21 -23.78 9.66
N ARG A 5 7.23 -24.15 8.87
CA ARG A 5 8.40 -23.31 8.60
C ARG A 5 8.00 -22.01 7.93
N ASP A 6 7.16 -22.07 6.89
CA ASP A 6 6.69 -20.89 6.17
C ASP A 6 5.90 -19.95 7.09
N GLY A 7 5.07 -20.51 7.99
CA GLY A 7 4.35 -19.73 9.00
C GLY A 7 5.30 -19.00 9.96
N LYS A 8 6.33 -19.68 10.48
CA LYS A 8 7.35 -19.08 11.34
C LYS A 8 8.12 -17.98 10.61
N THR A 9 8.56 -18.23 9.38
CA THR A 9 9.29 -17.23 8.58
C THR A 9 8.43 -15.99 8.31
N ARG A 10 7.15 -16.17 8.00
CA ARG A 10 6.21 -15.04 7.84
C ARG A 10 6.09 -14.20 9.11
N THR A 11 5.93 -14.84 10.27
CA THR A 11 5.82 -14.13 11.55
C THR A 11 7.08 -13.32 11.85
N VAL A 12 8.26 -13.91 11.64
CA VAL A 12 9.54 -13.22 11.83
C VAL A 12 9.66 -12.03 10.88
N LEU A 13 9.28 -12.19 9.59
CA LEU A 13 9.30 -11.08 8.64
C LEU A 13 8.39 -9.93 9.05
N LEU A 14 7.17 -10.20 9.51
CA LEU A 14 6.25 -9.17 9.99
C LEU A 14 6.82 -8.42 11.22
N GLN A 15 7.49 -9.13 12.12
CA GLN A 15 8.17 -8.53 13.28
C GLN A 15 9.36 -7.65 12.87
N LEU A 16 10.22 -8.16 11.97
CA LEU A 16 11.39 -7.43 11.48
C LEU A 16 11.04 -6.16 10.71
N LEU A 17 9.93 -6.20 9.97
CA LEU A 17 9.42 -5.08 9.22
C LEU A 17 8.59 -4.11 10.09
N ALA A 18 8.45 -4.39 11.39
CA ALA A 18 7.70 -3.59 12.35
C ALA A 18 6.26 -3.29 11.89
N TYR A 19 5.56 -4.35 11.41
CA TYR A 19 4.19 -4.20 10.93
C TYR A 19 3.23 -3.89 12.07
N ASP A 20 2.51 -2.80 11.92
CA ASP A 20 1.39 -2.45 12.77
C ASP A 20 0.14 -2.20 11.90
N GLU A 21 -0.85 -3.08 12.03
CA GLU A 21 -2.12 -2.97 11.32
C GLU A 21 -2.96 -1.80 11.85
N GLU A 22 -2.83 -1.46 13.13
CA GLU A 22 -3.57 -0.36 13.75
C GLU A 22 -3.12 0.99 13.17
N ASP A 23 -1.85 1.16 12.86
CA ASP A 23 -1.33 2.37 12.21
C ASP A 23 -1.94 2.55 10.82
N LEU A 24 -2.05 1.49 10.03
CA LEU A 24 -2.68 1.55 8.71
C LEU A 24 -4.17 1.91 8.79
N VAL A 25 -4.88 1.32 9.74
CA VAL A 25 -6.30 1.65 9.97
C VAL A 25 -6.44 3.10 10.39
N ARG A 26 -5.57 3.59 11.27
CA ARG A 26 -5.54 4.99 11.73
C ARG A 26 -5.29 5.96 10.59
N ASP A 27 -4.34 5.68 9.71
CA ASP A 27 -4.06 6.50 8.52
C ASP A 27 -5.28 6.65 7.63
N MET A 28 -5.96 5.54 7.35
CA MET A 28 -7.18 5.53 6.59
C MET A 28 -8.28 6.38 7.25
N GLU A 29 -8.48 6.21 8.55
CA GLU A 29 -9.47 6.98 9.31
C GLU A 29 -9.17 8.47 9.33
N VAL A 30 -7.89 8.85 9.46
CA VAL A 30 -7.45 10.25 9.42
C VAL A 30 -7.78 10.88 8.07
N VAL A 31 -7.47 10.20 6.96
CA VAL A 31 -7.77 10.70 5.61
C VAL A 31 -9.27 10.83 5.40
N LEU A 32 -10.05 9.81 5.72
CA LEU A 32 -11.50 9.82 5.54
C LEU A 32 -12.16 10.93 6.39
N ARG A 33 -11.78 11.06 7.66
CA ARG A 33 -12.29 12.12 8.55
C ARG A 33 -11.97 13.51 8.04
N LYS A 34 -10.75 13.75 7.55
CA LYS A 34 -10.38 15.05 6.97
C LYS A 34 -11.13 15.31 5.67
N GLY A 35 -11.35 14.27 4.86
CA GLY A 35 -12.11 14.35 3.62
C GLY A 35 -13.56 14.83 3.81
N THR A 36 -14.20 14.47 4.93
CA THR A 36 -15.56 14.96 5.25
C THR A 36 -15.61 16.44 5.59
N ALA A 37 -14.47 17.03 5.97
CA ALA A 37 -14.34 18.46 6.31
C ALA A 37 -13.87 19.30 5.10
N PHE A 38 -13.63 18.71 3.93
CA PHE A 38 -13.25 19.45 2.73
C PHE A 38 -14.35 20.41 2.26
N ALA A 39 -13.95 21.56 1.73
CA ALA A 39 -14.87 22.46 1.04
C ALA A 39 -15.54 21.75 -0.15
N LEU A 40 -16.74 22.18 -0.51
CA LEU A 40 -17.50 21.59 -1.65
C LEU A 40 -16.68 21.58 -2.94
N ALA A 41 -15.89 22.62 -3.20
CA ALA A 41 -15.03 22.68 -4.41
C ALA A 41 -13.95 21.56 -4.42
N ASP A 42 -13.46 21.13 -3.26
CA ASP A 42 -12.47 20.05 -3.15
C ASP A 42 -13.14 18.68 -3.24
N GLN A 43 -14.35 18.54 -2.71
CA GLN A 43 -15.18 17.35 -2.90
C GLN A 43 -15.56 17.17 -4.37
N ASP A 44 -15.95 18.25 -5.06
CA ASP A 44 -16.22 18.24 -6.50
C ASP A 44 -14.98 17.86 -7.32
N ARG A 45 -13.80 18.31 -6.89
CA ARG A 45 -12.53 17.91 -7.53
C ARG A 45 -12.28 16.42 -7.39
N ALA A 46 -12.46 15.85 -6.20
CA ALA A 46 -12.36 14.41 -5.97
C ALA A 46 -13.37 13.64 -6.85
N ALA A 47 -14.62 14.09 -6.92
CA ALA A 47 -15.64 13.48 -7.74
C ALA A 47 -15.29 13.51 -9.25
N LYS A 48 -14.72 14.60 -9.74
CA LYS A 48 -14.27 14.73 -11.15
C LYS A 48 -13.16 13.75 -11.49
N ILE A 49 -12.24 13.47 -10.56
CA ILE A 49 -11.19 12.46 -10.77
C ILE A 49 -11.83 11.09 -11.01
N MET A 50 -12.81 10.73 -10.18
CA MET A 50 -13.51 9.43 -10.28
C MET A 50 -14.32 9.28 -11.59
N GLN A 51 -14.78 10.39 -12.15
CA GLN A 51 -15.57 10.42 -13.40
C GLN A 51 -14.70 10.57 -14.66
N TYR A 52 -13.37 10.66 -14.51
CA TYR A 52 -12.50 10.85 -15.66
C TYR A 52 -12.40 9.56 -16.50
N PRO A 53 -12.66 9.61 -17.83
CA PRO A 53 -12.76 8.39 -18.65
C PRO A 53 -11.55 7.46 -18.59
N LEU A 54 -10.32 8.00 -18.57
CA LEU A 54 -9.11 7.19 -18.46
C LEU A 54 -8.99 6.50 -17.09
N PHE A 55 -9.55 7.10 -16.04
CA PHE A 55 -9.59 6.49 -14.71
C PHE A 55 -10.58 5.32 -14.68
N GLU A 56 -11.75 5.49 -15.28
CA GLU A 56 -12.75 4.44 -15.42
C GLU A 56 -12.22 3.28 -16.29
N GLU A 57 -11.54 3.57 -17.40
CA GLU A 57 -10.88 2.58 -18.23
C GLU A 57 -9.84 1.78 -17.44
N TRP A 58 -9.03 2.44 -16.63
CA TRP A 58 -8.06 1.78 -15.76
C TRP A 58 -8.73 0.89 -14.72
N LEU A 59 -9.79 1.38 -14.06
CA LEU A 59 -10.53 0.61 -13.04
C LEU A 59 -11.15 -0.68 -13.60
N THR A 60 -11.60 -0.64 -14.84
CA THR A 60 -12.28 -1.78 -15.51
C THR A 60 -11.32 -2.66 -16.29
N SER A 61 -10.06 -2.26 -16.43
CA SER A 61 -9.04 -2.97 -17.20
C SER A 61 -8.72 -4.33 -16.57
N LYS A 62 -8.67 -5.36 -17.42
CA LYS A 62 -8.19 -6.71 -17.05
C LYS A 62 -6.67 -6.88 -17.21
N ARG A 63 -5.96 -5.81 -17.56
CA ARG A 63 -4.50 -5.81 -17.74
C ARG A 63 -3.83 -5.00 -16.65
N SER A 64 -2.63 -5.40 -16.28
CA SER A 64 -1.79 -4.57 -15.39
C SER A 64 -1.53 -3.21 -16.02
N GLY A 65 -1.67 -2.16 -15.26
CA GLY A 65 -1.49 -0.79 -15.71
C GLY A 65 -1.16 0.15 -14.56
N LEU A 66 -0.64 1.32 -14.90
CA LEU A 66 -0.34 2.40 -13.96
C LEU A 66 -1.19 3.61 -14.33
N VAL A 67 -1.80 4.23 -13.33
CA VAL A 67 -2.41 5.56 -13.43
C VAL A 67 -1.66 6.51 -12.52
N LEU A 68 -1.26 7.64 -13.06
CA LEU A 68 -0.70 8.76 -12.30
C LEU A 68 -1.71 9.91 -12.30
N ILE A 69 -2.15 10.32 -11.11
CA ILE A 69 -3.08 11.42 -10.93
C ILE A 69 -2.33 12.63 -10.36
N ASN A 70 -2.26 13.71 -11.13
CA ASN A 70 -1.72 14.97 -10.63
C ASN A 70 -2.87 15.83 -10.10
N GLY A 71 -3.00 15.91 -8.78
CA GLY A 71 -4.07 16.64 -8.10
C GLY A 71 -3.85 18.15 -8.02
N SER A 72 -2.69 18.67 -8.41
CA SER A 72 -2.31 20.10 -8.28
C SER A 72 -2.66 20.71 -6.90
N SER A 73 -2.53 19.91 -5.84
CA SER A 73 -2.84 20.35 -4.48
C SER A 73 -1.81 21.39 -3.99
N ARG A 74 -2.21 22.24 -3.06
CA ARG A 74 -1.31 23.22 -2.44
C ARG A 74 -0.24 22.48 -1.63
N ARG A 75 1.02 22.89 -1.79
CA ARG A 75 2.20 22.26 -1.17
C ARG A 75 2.20 22.13 0.36
N HIS A 76 1.20 22.65 1.05
CA HIS A 76 1.14 22.69 2.52
C HIS A 76 0.10 21.74 3.12
N GLU A 77 -0.59 20.95 2.31
CA GLU A 77 -1.64 20.08 2.81
C GLU A 77 -1.19 18.62 2.72
N ASN A 78 -0.86 18.02 3.85
CA ASN A 78 -0.49 16.61 3.97
C ASN A 78 -1.60 15.64 3.51
N ILE A 79 -2.84 16.12 3.44
CA ILE A 79 -4.01 15.37 2.97
C ILE A 79 -4.76 16.26 1.98
N SER A 80 -4.96 15.76 0.79
CA SER A 80 -5.53 16.47 -0.36
C SER A 80 -6.85 15.81 -0.82
N PRO A 81 -7.60 16.44 -1.73
CA PRO A 81 -8.75 15.78 -2.37
C PRO A 81 -8.39 14.46 -3.08
N THR A 82 -7.15 14.33 -3.62
CA THR A 82 -6.66 13.07 -4.16
C THR A 82 -6.44 12.01 -3.09
N SER A 83 -6.01 12.40 -1.89
CA SER A 83 -5.89 11.48 -0.75
C SER A 83 -7.26 10.87 -0.39
N LEU A 84 -8.33 11.68 -0.43
CA LEU A 84 -9.69 11.18 -0.22
C LEU A 84 -10.09 10.15 -1.28
N VAL A 85 -9.80 10.43 -2.57
CA VAL A 85 -10.04 9.46 -3.65
C VAL A 85 -9.29 8.16 -3.38
N CYS A 86 -8.01 8.24 -3.02
CA CYS A 86 -7.19 7.07 -2.67
C CYS A 86 -7.82 6.27 -1.52
N ALA A 87 -8.24 6.94 -0.44
CA ALA A 87 -8.89 6.28 0.69
C ALA A 87 -10.21 5.60 0.30
N MET A 88 -11.03 6.23 -0.52
CA MET A 88 -12.28 5.64 -1.03
C MET A 88 -12.00 4.41 -1.90
N LEU A 89 -10.97 4.44 -2.72
CA LEU A 89 -10.54 3.30 -3.54
C LEU A 89 -10.04 2.14 -2.66
N VAL A 90 -9.18 2.42 -1.68
CA VAL A 90 -8.72 1.42 -0.72
C VAL A 90 -9.92 0.76 -0.04
N HIS A 91 -10.86 1.54 0.48
CA HIS A 91 -12.05 1.02 1.13
C HIS A 91 -12.89 0.13 0.20
N SER A 92 -13.06 0.54 -1.06
CA SER A 92 -13.82 -0.21 -2.05
C SER A 92 -13.13 -1.51 -2.45
N PHE A 93 -11.83 -1.48 -2.74
CA PHE A 93 -11.08 -2.64 -3.16
C PHE A 93 -10.86 -3.65 -2.04
N SER A 94 -10.65 -3.20 -0.80
CA SER A 94 -10.48 -4.09 0.37
C SER A 94 -11.71 -4.96 0.64
N ARG A 95 -12.87 -4.58 0.10
CA ARG A 95 -14.13 -5.35 0.20
C ARG A 95 -14.42 -6.21 -1.02
N THR A 96 -13.54 -6.20 -2.03
CA THR A 96 -13.75 -6.87 -3.32
C THR A 96 -12.79 -8.04 -3.44
N ALA A 97 -13.27 -9.26 -3.23
CA ALA A 97 -12.47 -10.46 -3.47
C ALA A 97 -12.41 -10.78 -4.99
N PRO A 98 -11.29 -11.24 -5.53
CA PRO A 98 -9.99 -11.54 -4.91
C PRO A 98 -8.93 -10.42 -5.07
N VAL A 99 -9.24 -9.19 -4.68
CA VAL A 99 -8.32 -8.06 -4.77
C VAL A 99 -7.49 -7.95 -3.50
N ILE A 100 -6.16 -7.88 -3.64
CA ILE A 100 -5.22 -7.56 -2.58
C ILE A 100 -4.91 -6.08 -2.70
N THR A 101 -5.32 -5.30 -1.70
CA THR A 101 -5.17 -3.85 -1.69
C THR A 101 -4.00 -3.47 -0.79
N LEU A 102 -3.03 -2.76 -1.36
CA LEU A 102 -1.87 -2.22 -0.66
C LEU A 102 -1.91 -0.70 -0.78
N TYR A 103 -1.58 0.02 0.28
CA TYR A 103 -1.65 1.47 0.25
C TYR A 103 -0.65 2.16 1.17
N TRP A 104 -0.32 3.41 0.82
CA TRP A 104 0.54 4.28 1.61
C TRP A 104 0.18 5.75 1.37
N PHE A 105 0.01 6.52 2.44
CA PHE A 105 -0.27 7.96 2.40
C PHE A 105 0.98 8.74 2.79
N CYS A 106 1.82 9.12 1.82
CA CYS A 106 3.10 9.80 2.07
C CYS A 106 2.94 11.04 2.93
N GLY A 107 1.86 11.80 2.73
CA GLY A 107 1.59 13.02 3.47
C GLY A 107 1.41 12.84 4.98
N LEU A 108 1.02 11.66 5.45
CA LEU A 108 0.87 11.35 6.87
C LEU A 108 2.21 11.03 7.54
N HIS A 109 3.22 10.66 6.77
CA HIS A 109 4.53 10.19 7.26
C HIS A 109 5.68 11.18 7.02
N THR A 110 5.38 12.43 6.66
CA THR A 110 6.41 13.45 6.33
C THR A 110 7.34 13.78 7.51
N ASN A 111 6.91 13.55 8.74
CA ASN A 111 7.68 13.81 9.95
C ASN A 111 8.20 12.53 10.63
N ASP A 112 7.91 11.36 10.08
CA ASP A 112 8.33 10.10 10.64
C ASP A 112 9.74 9.74 10.19
N SER A 113 10.54 9.11 11.05
CA SER A 113 11.85 8.59 10.69
C SER A 113 11.78 7.60 9.52
N ASP A 114 10.66 6.89 9.41
CA ASP A 114 10.37 5.89 8.39
C ASP A 114 9.48 6.42 7.25
N GLY A 115 9.21 7.74 7.20
CA GLY A 115 8.43 8.40 6.16
C GLY A 115 9.10 8.49 4.79
N ASN A 116 10.00 7.58 4.48
CA ASN A 116 10.77 7.50 3.26
C ASN A 116 10.40 6.28 2.41
N ALA A 117 11.05 6.11 1.27
CA ALA A 117 10.80 4.98 0.36
C ALA A 117 11.01 3.60 1.03
N LEU A 118 11.92 3.51 2.01
CA LEU A 118 12.15 2.27 2.74
C LEU A 118 10.96 1.93 3.66
N GLY A 119 10.45 2.91 4.42
CA GLY A 119 9.27 2.74 5.27
C GLY A 119 8.03 2.38 4.46
N MET A 120 7.80 3.08 3.33
CA MET A 120 6.75 2.73 2.38
C MET A 120 6.85 1.26 1.93
N MET A 121 8.02 0.83 1.47
CA MET A 121 8.22 -0.53 0.99
C MET A 121 8.09 -1.58 2.10
N ARG A 122 8.50 -1.26 3.34
CA ARG A 122 8.24 -2.12 4.51
C ARG A 122 6.76 -2.31 4.71
N SER A 123 6.00 -1.22 4.77
CA SER A 123 4.55 -1.25 4.96
C SER A 123 3.85 -2.04 3.85
N LEU A 124 4.14 -1.76 2.57
CA LEU A 124 3.54 -2.48 1.44
C LEU A 124 3.88 -3.99 1.47
N THR A 125 5.11 -4.36 1.86
CA THR A 125 5.53 -5.77 1.99
C THR A 125 4.78 -6.46 3.13
N CYS A 126 4.59 -5.77 4.26
CA CYS A 126 3.83 -6.28 5.38
C CYS A 126 2.36 -6.48 5.04
N GLN A 127 1.74 -5.50 4.39
CA GLN A 127 0.36 -5.61 3.93
C GLN A 127 0.17 -6.82 3.00
N LEU A 128 1.10 -7.03 2.08
CA LEU A 128 1.08 -8.18 1.17
C LEU A 128 1.20 -9.50 1.94
N LEU A 129 2.14 -9.59 2.90
CA LEU A 129 2.32 -10.76 3.77
C LEU A 129 1.08 -11.02 4.63
N ALA A 130 0.43 -9.98 5.15
CA ALA A 130 -0.78 -10.09 5.94
C ALA A 130 -1.97 -10.59 5.11
N SER A 131 -2.12 -10.05 3.89
CA SER A 131 -3.25 -10.33 3.00
C SER A 131 -3.24 -11.73 2.38
N TYR A 132 -2.08 -12.38 2.25
CA TYR A 132 -1.98 -13.69 1.63
C TYR A 132 -1.11 -14.65 2.49
N PRO A 133 -1.74 -15.59 3.22
CA PRO A 133 -1.02 -16.44 4.18
C PRO A 133 -0.29 -17.65 3.57
N LYS A 134 -0.39 -17.88 2.25
CA LYS A 134 0.12 -19.08 1.57
C LYS A 134 1.46 -18.87 0.85
N PHE A 135 2.25 -17.90 1.28
CA PHE A 135 3.60 -17.71 0.72
C PHE A 135 4.55 -18.84 1.14
N HIS A 136 5.44 -19.21 0.21
CA HIS A 136 6.54 -20.13 0.44
C HIS A 136 7.86 -19.36 0.53
N PHE A 137 8.67 -19.71 1.51
CA PHE A 137 9.95 -19.04 1.74
C PHE A 137 11.10 -20.01 1.45
N SER A 138 11.95 -19.64 0.48
CA SER A 138 13.15 -20.43 0.12
C SER A 138 14.26 -20.29 1.16
N ALA A 139 14.37 -19.11 1.78
CA ALA A 139 15.33 -18.81 2.84
C ALA A 139 14.73 -19.07 4.23
N SER A 140 15.59 -19.28 5.21
CA SER A 140 15.21 -19.37 6.61
C SER A 140 14.93 -17.98 7.20
N ALA A 141 14.22 -17.94 8.35
CA ALA A 141 13.99 -16.69 9.06
C ALA A 141 15.30 -15.93 9.37
N SER A 142 16.35 -16.65 9.80
CA SER A 142 17.66 -16.07 10.12
C SER A 142 18.42 -15.51 8.91
N GLU A 143 18.13 -16.00 7.70
CA GLU A 143 18.68 -15.41 6.46
C GLU A 143 17.99 -14.09 6.12
N TYR A 144 16.67 -14.00 6.33
CA TYR A 144 15.94 -12.74 6.17
C TYR A 144 16.34 -11.71 7.24
N GLU A 145 16.55 -12.12 8.50
CA GLU A 145 17.05 -11.22 9.55
C GLU A 145 18.36 -10.57 9.15
N ARG A 146 19.33 -11.32 8.67
CA ARG A 146 20.63 -10.78 8.22
C ARG A 146 20.54 -9.89 7.00
N GLY A 147 19.62 -10.15 6.09
CA GLY A 147 19.40 -9.36 4.89
C GLY A 147 18.72 -8.02 5.19
N LEU A 148 17.66 -8.04 6.00
CA LEU A 148 16.85 -6.86 6.32
C LEU A 148 17.51 -5.91 7.33
N ASP A 149 18.45 -6.40 8.15
CA ASP A 149 19.20 -5.59 9.12
C ASP A 149 19.99 -4.42 8.47
N LYS A 150 20.28 -4.53 7.18
CA LYS A 150 21.01 -3.50 6.42
C LYS A 150 20.16 -2.35 5.90
N GLN A 151 18.88 -2.30 6.21
CA GLN A 151 17.94 -1.27 5.70
C GLN A 151 18.07 -1.05 4.18
N ASN A 152 18.22 -2.12 3.41
CA ASN A 152 18.48 -2.07 1.99
C ASN A 152 17.18 -2.10 1.20
N LEU A 153 16.81 -0.97 0.61
CA LEU A 153 15.61 -0.84 -0.21
C LEU A 153 15.56 -1.87 -1.37
N LYS A 154 16.71 -2.19 -1.97
CA LYS A 154 16.78 -3.16 -3.06
C LYS A 154 16.44 -4.58 -2.58
N GLU A 155 16.96 -4.99 -1.44
CA GLU A 155 16.65 -6.31 -0.87
C GLU A 155 15.17 -6.43 -0.53
N LEU A 156 14.61 -5.38 0.05
CA LEU A 156 13.19 -5.32 0.36
C LEU A 156 12.32 -5.37 -0.90
N TRP A 157 12.70 -4.65 -1.94
CA TRP A 157 12.05 -4.73 -3.24
C TRP A 157 12.13 -6.14 -3.83
N ASP A 158 13.27 -6.80 -3.76
CA ASP A 158 13.45 -8.17 -4.26
C ASP A 158 12.57 -9.18 -3.50
N ILE A 159 12.43 -9.00 -2.18
CA ILE A 159 11.49 -9.78 -1.35
C ILE A 159 10.05 -9.54 -1.81
N PHE A 160 9.64 -8.28 -1.90
CA PHE A 160 8.30 -7.90 -2.35
C PHE A 160 7.96 -8.52 -3.72
N MET A 161 8.87 -8.41 -4.68
CA MET A 161 8.68 -8.97 -6.03
C MET A 161 8.62 -10.51 -6.03
N LYS A 162 9.38 -11.18 -5.16
CA LYS A 162 9.28 -12.64 -4.97
C LYS A 162 7.92 -13.05 -4.40
N LEU A 163 7.36 -12.27 -3.48
CA LEU A 163 6.03 -12.50 -2.94
C LEU A 163 4.94 -12.27 -4.00
N VAL A 164 4.99 -11.16 -4.73
CA VAL A 164 4.03 -10.87 -5.81
C VAL A 164 4.00 -11.99 -6.85
N ARG A 165 5.16 -12.53 -7.24
CA ARG A 165 5.26 -13.64 -8.23
C ARG A 165 4.66 -14.95 -7.74
N GLN A 166 4.46 -15.12 -6.43
CA GLN A 166 3.82 -16.32 -5.86
C GLN A 166 2.30 -16.23 -5.82
N LEU A 167 1.74 -15.05 -6.04
CA LEU A 167 0.30 -14.90 -6.03
C LEU A 167 -0.36 -15.69 -7.16
N PRO A 168 -1.56 -16.24 -6.94
CA PRO A 168 -2.29 -16.92 -7.99
C PRO A 168 -2.62 -15.96 -9.13
N LYS A 169 -2.64 -16.46 -10.37
CA LYS A 169 -2.96 -15.64 -11.56
C LYS A 169 -4.36 -15.00 -11.53
N THR A 170 -5.22 -15.48 -10.65
CA THR A 170 -6.56 -14.94 -10.42
C THR A 170 -6.60 -13.80 -9.41
N ALA A 171 -5.52 -13.58 -8.64
CA ALA A 171 -5.44 -12.47 -7.70
C ALA A 171 -5.07 -11.18 -8.43
N ALA A 172 -5.80 -10.12 -8.17
CA ALA A 172 -5.43 -8.76 -8.55
C ALA A 172 -4.74 -8.08 -7.37
N VAL A 173 -3.62 -7.40 -7.63
CA VAL A 173 -2.97 -6.54 -6.63
C VAL A 173 -3.15 -5.10 -7.08
N VAL A 174 -3.75 -4.29 -6.21
CA VAL A 174 -3.89 -2.84 -6.40
C VAL A 174 -3.02 -2.15 -5.36
N CYS A 175 -2.03 -1.41 -5.83
CA CYS A 175 -1.16 -0.62 -4.98
C CYS A 175 -1.48 0.86 -5.16
N ILE A 176 -1.87 1.53 -4.08
CA ILE A 176 -2.28 2.93 -4.07
C ILE A 176 -1.27 3.71 -3.22
N VAL A 177 -0.53 4.60 -3.87
CA VAL A 177 0.43 5.48 -3.20
C VAL A 177 -0.01 6.91 -3.42
N ASP A 178 -0.36 7.59 -2.34
CA ASP A 178 -0.78 8.98 -2.37
C ASP A 178 0.35 9.89 -1.94
N GLY A 179 0.45 11.07 -2.59
CA GLY A 179 1.36 12.13 -2.19
C GLY A 179 2.85 11.85 -2.45
N ILE A 180 3.20 11.15 -3.52
CA ILE A 180 4.60 10.81 -3.88
C ILE A 180 5.49 12.04 -4.19
N SER A 181 4.92 13.23 -4.22
CA SER A 181 5.63 14.49 -4.52
C SER A 181 5.94 15.33 -3.27
N TYR A 182 5.73 14.79 -2.08
CA TYR A 182 6.13 15.45 -0.82
C TYR A 182 7.63 15.34 -0.57
#